data_20a7d829abd4a691c56fdb22de5ed61f
#
_entry.id   20a7d829abd4a691c56fdb22de5ed61f
#
_cell.length_a   1.000
_cell.length_b   1.000
_cell.length_c   1.000
_cell.angle_alpha   90.00
_cell.angle_beta   90.00
_cell.angle_gamma   90.00
#
_symmetry.space_group_name_H-M   'P 1'
#
loop_
_entity.id
_entity.type
_entity.pdbx_description
1 polymer ?
#
loop_
_entity_poly.entity_id
_entity_poly.type
_entity_poly.pdbx_seq_one_letter_code
_entity_poly.pdbx_strand_id
1 'polypeptide(L)'
;IILIGIVCYLEIKYYLENKEIGDFIMALIGKEIAAFNAKAYHKGEFIDVSSENFKGQWSVVCFYPADFTFVCPTELDLQNQYATLKSLGVEVYSVSTDTHFTHKAWHDSSPAIGKIEYIMIGDPSHAISRAFDVLNEEDGLAERCTFIIDPDGIVQALEINAGGIGRDASTLVNKIKAAQYVRNNPGEVCPAKWEEGGETLKPSLDLVGKI
;
A
#
# COMPACT_ATOMS: atom_id res chain seq x y z
N ILE A 1 -14.45 -1.56 -50.72
CA ILE A 1 -15.45 -1.21 -49.66
C ILE A 1 -15.45 -2.28 -48.56
N ILE A 2 -15.45 -3.59 -48.89
CA ILE A 2 -15.44 -4.71 -47.89
C ILE A 2 -14.14 -4.74 -47.08
N LEU A 3 -12.97 -4.49 -47.68
CA LEU A 3 -11.67 -4.51 -47.00
C LEU A 3 -11.55 -3.37 -45.97
N ILE A 4 -12.07 -2.19 -46.28
CA ILE A 4 -12.07 -1.02 -45.36
C ILE A 4 -12.98 -1.29 -44.15
N GLY A 5 -14.12 -1.96 -44.36
CA GLY A 5 -15.00 -2.37 -43.28
C GLY A 5 -14.37 -3.38 -42.30
N ILE A 6 -13.58 -4.33 -42.83
CA ILE A 6 -12.90 -5.34 -42.02
C ILE A 6 -11.74 -4.72 -41.20
N VAL A 7 -10.95 -3.83 -41.81
CA VAL A 7 -9.87 -3.13 -41.11
C VAL A 7 -10.47 -2.24 -40.00
N CYS A 8 -11.52 -1.46 -40.27
CA CYS A 8 -12.16 -0.62 -39.27
C CYS A 8 -12.81 -1.46 -38.15
N TYR A 9 -13.39 -2.61 -38.47
CA TYR A 9 -13.95 -3.53 -37.47
C TYR A 9 -12.85 -4.14 -36.60
N LEU A 10 -11.72 -4.54 -37.18
CA LEU A 10 -10.57 -5.10 -36.44
C LEU A 10 -9.89 -4.04 -35.56
N GLU A 11 -9.79 -2.78 -36.03
CA GLU A 11 -9.27 -1.67 -35.23
C GLU A 11 -10.23 -1.30 -34.09
N ILE A 12 -11.54 -1.28 -34.34
CA ILE A 12 -12.53 -1.04 -33.29
C ILE A 12 -12.55 -2.20 -32.29
N LYS A 13 -12.47 -3.43 -32.75
CA LYS A 13 -12.40 -4.62 -31.87
C LYS A 13 -11.13 -4.61 -31.05
N TYR A 14 -9.98 -4.33 -31.68
CA TYR A 14 -8.69 -4.15 -30.98
C TYR A 14 -8.75 -3.00 -29.96
N TYR A 15 -9.37 -1.87 -30.32
CA TYR A 15 -9.55 -0.74 -29.43
C TYR A 15 -10.50 -1.05 -28.26
N LEU A 16 -11.59 -1.80 -28.51
CA LEU A 16 -12.52 -2.22 -27.46
C LEU A 16 -11.92 -3.30 -26.54
N GLU A 17 -11.18 -4.25 -27.12
CA GLU A 17 -10.46 -5.28 -26.32
C GLU A 17 -9.29 -4.69 -25.52
N ASN A 18 -8.65 -3.62 -26.02
CA ASN A 18 -7.60 -2.90 -25.31
C ASN A 18 -8.12 -1.72 -24.46
N LYS A 19 -9.41 -1.35 -24.58
CA LYS A 19 -10.02 -0.36 -23.69
C LYS A 19 -10.16 -0.87 -22.25
N GLU A 20 -10.26 -2.19 -22.06
CA GLU A 20 -10.14 -2.80 -20.74
C GLU A 20 -8.71 -2.67 -20.15
N ILE A 21 -7.68 -2.47 -21.00
CA ILE A 21 -6.30 -2.18 -20.56
C ILE A 21 -6.13 -0.69 -20.21
N GLY A 22 -6.94 0.20 -20.78
CA GLY A 22 -6.90 1.66 -20.53
C GLY A 22 -7.62 2.11 -19.25
N ASP A 23 -8.50 1.30 -18.67
CA ASP A 23 -9.19 1.60 -17.42
C ASP A 23 -8.38 1.24 -16.17
N PHE A 24 -7.13 0.78 -16.33
CA PHE A 24 -6.28 0.26 -15.25
C PHE A 24 -5.43 1.29 -14.51
N ILE A 25 -5.54 2.59 -14.78
CA ILE A 25 -5.02 3.61 -13.87
C ILE A 25 -6.21 4.16 -13.07
N MET A 26 -6.88 3.29 -12.35
CA MET A 26 -7.83 3.75 -11.35
C MET A 26 -7.04 4.06 -10.08
N ALA A 27 -6.93 5.35 -9.74
CA ALA A 27 -6.40 5.75 -8.46
C ALA A 27 -7.03 4.88 -7.36
N LEU A 28 -6.21 4.12 -6.64
CA LEU A 28 -6.66 3.24 -5.55
C LEU A 28 -7.19 4.06 -4.36
N ILE A 29 -6.85 5.34 -4.31
CA ILE A 29 -7.33 6.27 -3.27
C ILE A 29 -8.86 6.34 -3.27
N GLY A 30 -9.45 6.17 -2.08
CA GLY A 30 -10.90 6.18 -1.89
C GLY A 30 -11.60 4.87 -2.26
N LYS A 31 -10.85 3.81 -2.59
CA LYS A 31 -11.41 2.48 -2.90
C LYS A 31 -11.14 1.49 -1.80
N GLU A 32 -12.08 0.56 -1.64
CA GLU A 32 -11.91 -0.58 -0.77
C GLU A 32 -10.87 -1.54 -1.39
N ILE A 33 -10.00 -2.09 -0.53
CA ILE A 33 -9.04 -3.10 -0.95
C ILE A 33 -9.75 -4.36 -1.44
N ALA A 34 -9.18 -5.00 -2.46
CA ALA A 34 -9.72 -6.27 -2.96
C ALA A 34 -9.59 -7.39 -1.91
N ALA A 35 -10.51 -8.35 -1.96
CA ALA A 35 -10.47 -9.51 -1.09
C ALA A 35 -9.26 -10.41 -1.41
N PHE A 36 -8.53 -10.83 -0.38
CA PHE A 36 -7.43 -11.77 -0.49
C PHE A 36 -7.34 -12.68 0.73
N ASN A 37 -6.63 -13.80 0.59
CA ASN A 37 -6.18 -14.68 1.67
C ASN A 37 -4.72 -15.04 1.42
N ALA A 38 -3.90 -15.03 2.46
CA ALA A 38 -2.48 -15.31 2.39
C ALA A 38 -1.96 -15.99 3.65
N LYS A 39 -0.75 -16.57 3.55
CA LYS A 39 0.04 -16.99 4.70
C LYS A 39 1.05 -15.92 5.04
N ALA A 40 1.30 -15.72 6.33
CA ALA A 40 2.27 -14.77 6.84
C ALA A 40 3.16 -15.41 7.91
N TYR A 41 4.33 -14.80 8.11
CA TYR A 41 5.16 -15.04 9.27
C TYR A 41 4.95 -13.92 10.30
N HIS A 42 4.77 -14.27 11.56
CA HIS A 42 4.61 -13.34 12.66
C HIS A 42 5.12 -13.94 13.97
N LYS A 43 6.15 -13.34 14.56
CA LYS A 43 6.67 -13.67 15.90
C LYS A 43 6.90 -15.17 16.15
N GLY A 44 7.52 -15.86 15.21
CA GLY A 44 7.84 -17.28 15.30
C GLY A 44 6.78 -18.23 14.78
N GLU A 45 5.62 -17.74 14.37
CA GLU A 45 4.48 -18.54 13.90
C GLU A 45 4.11 -18.26 12.45
N PHE A 46 3.50 -19.23 11.79
CA PHE A 46 2.82 -19.04 10.52
C PHE A 46 1.34 -18.85 10.78
N ILE A 47 0.80 -17.74 10.28
CA ILE A 47 -0.59 -17.37 10.47
C ILE A 47 -1.31 -17.17 9.13
N ASP A 48 -2.63 -17.26 9.16
CA ASP A 48 -3.49 -16.85 8.04
C ASP A 48 -3.82 -15.36 8.16
N VAL A 49 -3.74 -14.64 7.06
CA VAL A 49 -4.11 -13.22 6.94
C VAL A 49 -5.04 -13.06 5.76
N SER A 50 -6.07 -12.25 5.93
CA SER A 50 -7.02 -11.91 4.86
C SER A 50 -7.32 -10.42 4.84
N SER A 51 -7.98 -9.95 3.79
CA SER A 51 -8.47 -8.57 3.70
C SER A 51 -9.38 -8.18 4.88
N GLU A 52 -10.08 -9.12 5.50
CA GLU A 52 -10.91 -8.86 6.68
C GLU A 52 -10.11 -8.43 7.92
N ASN A 53 -8.83 -8.77 8.00
CA ASN A 53 -7.96 -8.33 9.09
C ASN A 53 -7.67 -6.82 9.05
N PHE A 54 -7.95 -6.17 7.92
CA PHE A 54 -7.76 -4.71 7.75
C PHE A 54 -9.00 -3.92 8.18
N LYS A 55 -10.14 -4.57 8.39
CA LYS A 55 -11.38 -3.92 8.82
C LYS A 55 -11.41 -3.69 10.33
N GLY A 56 -12.01 -2.58 10.74
CA GLY A 56 -12.14 -2.20 12.15
C GLY A 56 -10.88 -1.57 12.77
N GLN A 57 -9.79 -1.46 12.04
CA GLN A 57 -8.55 -0.82 12.48
C GLN A 57 -7.85 -0.09 11.33
N TRP A 58 -7.02 0.87 11.65
CA TRP A 58 -6.10 1.45 10.67
C TRP A 58 -5.00 0.46 10.33
N SER A 59 -4.59 0.44 9.07
CA SER A 59 -3.54 -0.47 8.60
C SER A 59 -2.53 0.25 7.70
N VAL A 60 -1.26 -0.14 7.84
CA VAL A 60 -0.18 0.19 6.91
C VAL A 60 0.24 -1.08 6.20
N VAL A 61 0.26 -1.06 4.87
CA VAL A 61 0.75 -2.16 4.05
C VAL A 61 1.96 -1.69 3.27
N CYS A 62 3.12 -2.28 3.57
CA CYS A 62 4.41 -1.95 2.98
C CYS A 62 4.83 -3.06 2.00
N PHE A 63 4.60 -2.85 0.71
CA PHE A 63 5.11 -3.74 -0.34
C PHE A 63 6.59 -3.46 -0.59
N TYR A 64 7.36 -4.50 -0.83
CA TYR A 64 8.77 -4.43 -1.19
C TYR A 64 9.13 -5.58 -2.15
N PRO A 65 10.18 -5.44 -2.98
CA PRO A 65 10.49 -6.39 -4.04
C PRO A 65 10.75 -7.81 -3.56
N ALA A 66 11.75 -8.01 -2.69
CA ALA A 66 12.14 -9.35 -2.26
C ALA A 66 12.97 -9.36 -0.97
N ASP A 67 12.92 -10.49 -0.28
CA ASP A 67 13.80 -10.82 0.85
C ASP A 67 15.27 -10.95 0.39
N PHE A 68 16.20 -10.87 1.34
CA PHE A 68 17.64 -11.02 1.13
C PHE A 68 18.27 -10.05 0.10
N THR A 69 17.66 -8.86 -0.09
CA THR A 69 18.14 -7.82 -1.00
C THR A 69 18.84 -6.66 -0.26
N PHE A 70 19.07 -5.52 -0.92
CA PHE A 70 19.96 -4.47 -0.43
C PHE A 70 19.20 -3.27 0.18
N VAL A 71 18.19 -2.75 -0.50
CA VAL A 71 17.38 -1.60 -0.05
C VAL A 71 16.28 -2.03 0.91
N CYS A 72 15.66 -3.19 0.67
CA CYS A 72 14.51 -3.67 1.42
C CYS A 72 14.77 -3.76 2.95
N PRO A 73 15.94 -4.22 3.44
CA PRO A 73 16.21 -4.21 4.88
C PRO A 73 16.17 -2.81 5.51
N THR A 74 16.53 -1.77 4.75
CA THR A 74 16.50 -0.39 5.23
C THR A 74 15.09 0.20 5.30
N GLU A 75 14.19 -0.23 4.42
CA GLU A 75 12.78 0.19 4.43
C GLU A 75 11.99 -0.51 5.54
N LEU A 76 12.31 -1.78 5.80
CA LEU A 76 11.70 -2.55 6.89
C LEU A 76 12.13 -2.07 8.29
N ASP A 77 13.03 -1.08 8.36
CA ASP A 77 13.29 -0.24 9.54
C ASP A 77 12.04 0.57 9.99
N LEU A 78 10.93 0.47 9.26
CA LEU A 78 9.56 0.76 9.70
C LEU A 78 9.27 0.21 11.12
N GLN A 79 9.98 -0.86 11.53
CA GLN A 79 9.97 -1.38 12.90
C GLN A 79 10.26 -0.30 13.95
N ASN A 80 11.10 0.69 13.65
CA ASN A 80 11.40 1.78 14.59
C ASN A 80 10.18 2.68 14.86
N GLN A 81 9.22 2.70 13.94
CA GLN A 81 7.95 3.43 14.09
C GLN A 81 6.81 2.54 14.60
N TYR A 82 7.02 1.22 14.70
CA TYR A 82 5.95 0.26 14.98
C TYR A 82 5.24 0.52 16.30
N ALA A 83 5.99 0.77 17.38
CA ALA A 83 5.40 1.09 18.67
C ALA A 83 4.54 2.36 18.63
N THR A 84 4.99 3.39 17.92
CA THR A 84 4.22 4.63 17.70
C THR A 84 2.95 4.34 16.90
N LEU A 85 3.05 3.59 15.81
CA LEU A 85 1.91 3.21 14.97
C LEU A 85 0.89 2.39 15.76
N LYS A 86 1.34 1.43 16.56
CA LYS A 86 0.47 0.65 17.47
C LYS A 86 -0.24 1.54 18.47
N SER A 87 0.41 2.55 19.04
CA SER A 87 -0.21 3.49 19.96
C SER A 87 -1.30 4.36 19.30
N LEU A 88 -1.23 4.54 17.98
CA LEU A 88 -2.24 5.20 17.15
C LEU A 88 -3.36 4.25 16.67
N GLY A 89 -3.37 2.99 17.11
CA GLY A 89 -4.35 1.98 16.67
C GLY A 89 -4.11 1.48 15.25
N VAL A 90 -2.86 1.50 14.78
CA VAL A 90 -2.47 1.08 13.43
C VAL A 90 -1.78 -0.27 13.48
N GLU A 91 -2.23 -1.23 12.67
CA GLU A 91 -1.50 -2.46 12.42
C GLU A 91 -0.60 -2.30 11.19
N VAL A 92 0.54 -2.98 11.20
CA VAL A 92 1.54 -2.92 10.14
C VAL A 92 1.71 -4.28 9.49
N TYR A 93 1.72 -4.29 8.18
CA TYR A 93 1.98 -5.47 7.35
C TYR A 93 3.07 -5.15 6.34
N SER A 94 4.03 -6.03 6.17
CA SER A 94 4.90 -6.03 5.01
C SER A 94 4.47 -7.13 4.04
N VAL A 95 4.68 -6.92 2.74
CA VAL A 95 4.30 -7.86 1.68
C VAL A 95 5.40 -7.92 0.64
N SER A 96 5.82 -9.13 0.28
CA SER A 96 6.59 -9.38 -0.94
C SER A 96 6.08 -10.62 -1.66
N THR A 97 6.54 -10.85 -2.89
CA THR A 97 6.20 -12.05 -3.64
C THR A 97 6.93 -13.31 -3.15
N ASP A 98 7.75 -13.20 -2.12
CA ASP A 98 8.34 -14.34 -1.40
C ASP A 98 7.29 -15.16 -0.63
N THR A 99 7.71 -16.33 -0.16
CA THR A 99 6.89 -17.17 0.71
C THR A 99 7.05 -16.79 2.18
N HIS A 100 6.06 -17.09 3.00
CA HIS A 100 6.17 -16.96 4.46
C HIS A 100 7.33 -17.78 5.07
N PHE A 101 7.78 -18.85 4.39
CA PHE A 101 8.97 -19.62 4.77
C PHE A 101 10.26 -18.80 4.54
N THR A 102 10.32 -18.04 3.44
CA THR A 102 11.44 -17.15 3.11
C THR A 102 11.52 -16.03 4.15
N HIS A 103 10.38 -15.41 4.51
CA HIS A 103 10.31 -14.39 5.56
C HIS A 103 10.84 -14.89 6.89
N LYS A 104 10.44 -16.11 7.29
CA LYS A 104 10.98 -16.72 8.51
C LYS A 104 12.49 -16.91 8.42
N ALA A 105 12.99 -17.45 7.33
CA ALA A 105 14.42 -17.69 7.15
C ALA A 105 15.23 -16.38 7.19
N TRP A 106 14.69 -15.33 6.56
CA TRP A 106 15.32 -14.02 6.57
C TRP A 106 15.29 -13.37 7.97
N HIS A 107 14.16 -13.46 8.66
CA HIS A 107 14.01 -12.99 10.04
C HIS A 107 15.01 -13.68 10.97
N ASP A 108 15.19 -15.00 10.85
CA ASP A 108 16.10 -15.77 11.71
C ASP A 108 17.57 -15.47 11.41
N SER A 109 17.92 -15.11 10.17
CA SER A 109 19.31 -14.95 9.73
C SER A 109 19.83 -13.52 9.72
N SER A 110 18.95 -12.52 9.67
CA SER A 110 19.32 -11.11 9.57
C SER A 110 19.13 -10.36 10.87
N PRO A 111 20.20 -9.78 11.48
CA PRO A 111 20.06 -8.99 12.71
C PRO A 111 19.13 -7.76 12.58
N ALA A 112 18.97 -7.21 11.39
CA ALA A 112 18.07 -6.09 11.13
C ALA A 112 16.61 -6.57 11.07
N ILE A 113 16.34 -7.61 10.28
CA ILE A 113 15.00 -8.16 10.05
C ILE A 113 14.51 -8.92 11.29
N GLY A 114 15.39 -9.56 12.03
CA GLY A 114 15.07 -10.27 13.28
C GLY A 114 14.48 -9.38 14.40
N LYS A 115 14.49 -8.06 14.22
CA LYS A 115 13.83 -7.11 15.12
C LYS A 115 12.37 -6.86 14.75
N ILE A 116 11.92 -7.29 13.57
CA ILE A 116 10.57 -7.03 13.07
C ILE A 116 9.53 -7.76 13.92
N GLU A 117 8.58 -7.00 14.44
CA GLU A 117 7.46 -7.52 15.24
C GLU A 117 6.11 -7.48 14.52
N TYR A 118 6.03 -6.79 13.39
CA TYR A 118 4.82 -6.74 12.58
C TYR A 118 4.70 -7.95 11.65
N ILE A 119 3.54 -8.08 10.99
CA ILE A 119 3.18 -9.24 10.18
C ILE A 119 3.87 -9.18 8.81
N MET A 120 4.53 -10.26 8.40
CA MET A 120 5.20 -10.40 7.11
C MET A 120 4.39 -11.35 6.21
N ILE A 121 3.64 -10.80 5.26
CA ILE A 121 2.75 -11.55 4.35
C ILE A 121 3.54 -12.02 3.13
N GLY A 122 3.45 -13.32 2.84
CA GLY A 122 3.96 -13.90 1.59
C GLY A 122 2.90 -13.89 0.49
N ASP A 123 3.26 -13.39 -0.70
CA ASP A 123 2.40 -13.36 -1.88
C ASP A 123 3.00 -14.11 -3.09
N PRO A 124 3.37 -15.41 -2.96
CA PRO A 124 3.98 -16.17 -4.05
C PRO A 124 3.03 -16.41 -5.23
N SER A 125 1.74 -16.15 -5.06
CA SER A 125 0.73 -16.19 -6.12
C SER A 125 0.65 -14.89 -6.93
N HIS A 126 1.27 -13.83 -6.44
CA HIS A 126 1.17 -12.45 -6.95
C HIS A 126 -0.25 -11.87 -6.89
N ALA A 127 -1.18 -12.54 -6.21
CA ALA A 127 -2.58 -12.12 -6.18
C ALA A 127 -2.78 -10.81 -5.43
N ILE A 128 -2.05 -10.61 -4.32
CA ILE A 128 -2.13 -9.39 -3.51
C ILE A 128 -1.45 -8.24 -4.25
N SER A 129 -0.25 -8.46 -4.77
CA SER A 129 0.52 -7.45 -5.51
C SER A 129 -0.23 -6.96 -6.76
N ARG A 130 -0.94 -7.85 -7.49
CA ARG A 130 -1.83 -7.44 -8.58
C ARG A 130 -3.05 -6.67 -8.09
N ALA A 131 -3.70 -7.13 -7.01
CA ALA A 131 -4.89 -6.48 -6.46
C ALA A 131 -4.62 -5.05 -5.98
N PHE A 132 -3.39 -4.78 -5.55
CA PHE A 132 -2.91 -3.46 -5.15
C PHE A 132 -2.22 -2.68 -6.29
N ASP A 133 -2.22 -3.21 -7.51
CA ASP A 133 -1.59 -2.59 -8.70
C ASP A 133 -0.12 -2.21 -8.46
N VAL A 134 0.63 -3.10 -7.82
CA VAL A 134 2.05 -2.92 -7.49
C VAL A 134 2.95 -4.05 -7.98
N LEU A 135 2.41 -4.99 -8.75
CA LEU A 135 3.21 -6.05 -9.34
C LEU A 135 3.92 -5.56 -10.60
N ASN A 136 5.23 -5.72 -10.64
CA ASN A 136 5.98 -5.64 -11.89
C ASN A 136 5.89 -7.00 -12.60
N GLU A 137 5.10 -7.06 -13.67
CA GLU A 137 4.85 -8.32 -14.42
C GLU A 137 6.09 -8.80 -15.18
N GLU A 138 7.13 -7.97 -15.38
CA GLU A 138 8.35 -8.37 -16.10
C GLU A 138 9.25 -9.25 -15.23
N ASP A 139 9.39 -8.92 -13.95
CA ASP A 139 10.27 -9.64 -13.02
C ASP A 139 9.53 -10.40 -11.91
N GLY A 140 8.21 -10.21 -11.78
CA GLY A 140 7.37 -10.86 -10.80
C GLY A 140 7.56 -10.33 -9.37
N LEU A 141 8.16 -9.16 -9.21
CA LEU A 141 8.38 -8.52 -7.92
C LEU A 141 7.36 -7.43 -7.64
N ALA A 142 7.12 -7.18 -6.36
CA ALA A 142 6.30 -6.03 -5.98
C ALA A 142 7.13 -4.74 -6.03
N GLU A 143 6.52 -3.66 -6.50
CA GLU A 143 7.09 -2.31 -6.41
C GLU A 143 7.17 -1.83 -4.96
N ARG A 144 8.01 -0.81 -4.70
CA ARG A 144 8.12 -0.20 -3.38
C ARG A 144 6.92 0.70 -3.13
N CYS A 145 5.89 0.15 -2.51
CA CYS A 145 4.67 0.90 -2.24
C CYS A 145 4.22 0.78 -0.78
N THR A 146 3.79 1.89 -0.19
CA THR A 146 3.18 1.93 1.14
C THR A 146 1.75 2.43 1.01
N PHE A 147 0.79 1.68 1.54
CA PHE A 147 -0.61 2.07 1.62
C PHE A 147 -0.99 2.39 3.06
N ILE A 148 -1.81 3.43 3.24
CA ILE A 148 -2.53 3.72 4.48
C ILE A 148 -3.99 3.39 4.22
N ILE A 149 -4.54 2.48 5.01
CA ILE A 149 -5.90 1.93 4.86
C ILE A 149 -6.67 2.24 6.14
N ASP A 150 -7.87 2.77 5.99
CA ASP A 150 -8.73 3.11 7.12
C ASP A 150 -9.53 1.90 7.65
N PRO A 151 -10.26 2.03 8.77
CA PRO A 151 -11.04 0.94 9.36
C PRO A 151 -12.17 0.39 8.49
N ASP A 152 -12.58 1.08 7.43
CA ASP A 152 -13.56 0.58 6.47
C ASP A 152 -12.90 -0.22 5.33
N GLY A 153 -11.57 -0.37 5.36
CA GLY A 153 -10.79 -1.01 4.30
C GLY A 153 -10.52 -0.10 3.10
N ILE A 154 -10.70 1.22 3.24
CA ILE A 154 -10.54 2.19 2.16
C ILE A 154 -9.13 2.77 2.16
N VAL A 155 -8.49 2.81 1.00
CA VAL A 155 -7.16 3.42 0.82
C VAL A 155 -7.25 4.93 0.97
N GLN A 156 -6.53 5.50 1.94
CA GLN A 156 -6.50 6.93 2.24
C GLN A 156 -5.27 7.65 1.68
N ALA A 157 -4.14 6.96 1.62
CA ALA A 157 -2.92 7.49 1.04
C ALA A 157 -2.05 6.35 0.49
N LEU A 158 -1.21 6.66 -0.48
CA LEU A 158 -0.19 5.74 -0.97
C LEU A 158 1.08 6.50 -1.35
N GLU A 159 2.21 5.80 -1.29
CA GLU A 159 3.50 6.26 -1.75
C GLU A 159 4.14 5.14 -2.58
N ILE A 160 4.51 5.42 -3.82
CA ILE A 160 5.19 4.46 -4.70
C ILE A 160 6.53 5.07 -5.13
N ASN A 161 7.60 4.33 -4.94
CA ASN A 161 8.95 4.73 -5.32
C ASN A 161 9.53 3.76 -6.35
N ALA A 162 10.35 4.28 -7.26
CA ALA A 162 11.15 3.46 -8.16
C ALA A 162 12.09 2.52 -7.36
N GLY A 163 12.39 1.35 -7.91
CA GLY A 163 13.10 0.27 -7.24
C GLY A 163 14.41 0.63 -6.52
N GLY A 164 15.12 1.70 -6.97
CA GLY A 164 16.35 2.21 -6.35
C GLY A 164 16.16 3.25 -5.24
N ILE A 165 14.93 3.64 -4.90
CA ILE A 165 14.63 4.72 -3.95
C ILE A 165 13.87 4.16 -2.76
N GLY A 166 14.54 4.08 -1.60
CA GLY A 166 13.92 3.66 -0.34
C GLY A 166 12.93 4.71 0.20
N ARG A 167 11.95 4.25 0.97
CA ARG A 167 10.94 5.09 1.63
C ARG A 167 11.36 5.42 3.06
N ASP A 168 10.98 6.61 3.53
CA ASP A 168 11.24 7.06 4.90
C ASP A 168 10.00 6.86 5.78
N ALA A 169 10.07 5.91 6.70
CA ALA A 169 9.00 5.62 7.64
C ALA A 169 8.68 6.76 8.62
N SER A 170 9.60 7.71 8.83
CA SER A 170 9.38 8.84 9.75
C SER A 170 8.26 9.76 9.26
N THR A 171 8.08 9.89 7.94
CA THR A 171 7.02 10.71 7.33
C THR A 171 5.64 10.06 7.41
N LEU A 172 5.59 8.73 7.57
CA LEU A 172 4.37 7.93 7.56
C LEU A 172 3.46 8.25 8.76
N VAL A 173 4.06 8.40 9.95
CA VAL A 173 3.32 8.67 11.19
C VAL A 173 2.46 9.93 11.06
N ASN A 174 3.01 11.00 10.49
CA ASN A 174 2.26 12.24 10.31
C ASN A 174 1.15 12.13 9.26
N LYS A 175 1.39 11.39 8.16
CA LYS A 175 0.34 11.09 7.16
C LYS A 175 -0.84 10.33 7.78
N ILE A 176 -0.56 9.37 8.67
CA ILE A 176 -1.58 8.61 9.40
C ILE A 176 -2.37 9.51 10.34
N LYS A 177 -1.70 10.34 11.14
CA LYS A 177 -2.36 11.30 12.02
C LYS A 177 -3.28 12.26 11.25
N ALA A 178 -2.82 12.74 10.10
CA ALA A 178 -3.63 13.59 9.23
C ALA A 178 -4.87 12.84 8.70
N ALA A 179 -4.71 11.59 8.25
CA ALA A 179 -5.82 10.76 7.77
C ALA A 179 -6.83 10.46 8.89
N GLN A 180 -6.35 10.15 10.08
CA GLN A 180 -7.18 9.95 11.27
C GLN A 180 -7.93 11.23 11.67
N TYR A 181 -7.25 12.36 11.61
CA TYR A 181 -7.86 13.66 11.93
C TYR A 181 -9.02 13.97 10.97
N VAL A 182 -8.79 13.89 9.67
CA VAL A 182 -9.82 14.17 8.64
C VAL A 182 -11.02 13.22 8.78
N ARG A 183 -10.79 11.95 9.07
CA ARG A 183 -11.88 11.00 9.34
C ARG A 183 -12.70 11.37 10.55
N ASN A 184 -12.07 11.84 11.62
CA ASN A 184 -12.73 12.20 12.86
C ASN A 184 -13.35 13.61 12.85
N ASN A 185 -12.97 14.46 11.89
CA ASN A 185 -13.44 15.84 11.75
C ASN A 185 -14.00 16.09 10.33
N PRO A 186 -15.20 15.55 10.01
CA PRO A 186 -15.80 15.73 8.69
C PRO A 186 -15.97 17.21 8.34
N GLY A 187 -15.52 17.58 7.14
CA GLY A 187 -15.57 18.97 6.67
C GLY A 187 -14.33 19.81 6.99
N GLU A 188 -13.33 19.24 7.67
CA GLU A 188 -12.02 19.85 7.83
C GLU A 188 -10.97 19.14 6.95
N VAL A 189 -9.95 19.87 6.55
CA VAL A 189 -8.83 19.31 5.76
C VAL A 189 -7.49 19.75 6.36
N CYS A 190 -6.52 18.85 6.32
CA CYS A 190 -5.15 19.12 6.75
C CYS A 190 -4.36 19.74 5.60
N PRO A 191 -3.83 20.98 5.74
CA PRO A 191 -2.97 21.59 4.70
C PRO A 191 -1.63 20.86 4.60
N ALA A 192 -0.86 21.21 3.56
CA ALA A 192 0.51 20.71 3.41
C ALA A 192 1.33 21.01 4.68
N LYS A 193 2.18 20.05 5.09
CA LYS A 193 2.99 20.11 6.31
C LYS A 193 2.19 20.23 7.64
N TRP A 194 0.92 19.87 7.61
CA TRP A 194 0.15 19.80 8.85
C TRP A 194 0.78 18.82 9.84
N GLU A 195 0.80 19.22 11.11
CA GLU A 195 1.21 18.39 12.24
C GLU A 195 0.09 18.36 13.26
N GLU A 196 0.07 17.35 14.11
CA GLU A 196 -0.95 17.20 15.14
C GLU A 196 -1.02 18.44 16.04
N GLY A 197 -2.24 19.01 16.18
CA GLY A 197 -2.49 20.27 16.88
C GLY A 197 -2.29 21.53 16.03
N GLY A 198 -1.86 21.37 14.76
CA GLY A 198 -1.77 22.47 13.80
C GLY A 198 -3.13 22.93 13.28
N GLU A 199 -3.16 24.11 12.66
CA GLU A 199 -4.39 24.67 12.07
C GLU A 199 -4.88 23.82 10.91
N THR A 200 -6.20 23.66 10.83
CA THR A 200 -6.90 23.01 9.72
C THR A 200 -7.71 24.03 8.93
N LEU A 201 -8.16 23.64 7.75
CA LEU A 201 -8.97 24.49 6.89
C LEU A 201 -10.39 23.89 6.78
N LYS A 202 -11.40 24.79 6.77
CA LYS A 202 -12.79 24.44 6.43
C LYS A 202 -13.06 24.93 5.01
N PRO A 203 -13.06 24.04 4.01
CA PRO A 203 -13.29 24.43 2.63
C PRO A 203 -14.58 25.26 2.46
N SER A 204 -14.44 26.44 1.88
CA SER A 204 -15.56 27.34 1.60
C SER A 204 -15.24 28.21 0.38
N LEU A 205 -16.27 28.77 -0.24
CA LEU A 205 -16.09 29.73 -1.35
C LEU A 205 -15.31 30.95 -0.92
N ASP A 206 -15.41 31.34 0.34
CA ASP A 206 -14.68 32.51 0.89
C ASP A 206 -13.17 32.32 0.97
N LEU A 207 -12.69 31.08 0.98
CA LEU A 207 -11.25 30.76 1.00
C LEU A 207 -10.64 30.70 -0.38
N VAL A 208 -11.45 30.65 -1.47
CA VAL A 208 -10.90 30.56 -2.82
C VAL A 208 -10.08 31.79 -3.15
N GLY A 209 -8.80 31.57 -3.47
CA GLY A 209 -7.83 32.63 -3.79
C GLY A 209 -7.33 33.45 -2.59
N LYS A 210 -7.59 33.00 -1.33
CA LYS A 210 -7.15 33.70 -0.10
C LYS A 210 -6.13 32.91 0.72
N ILE A 211 -5.76 31.71 0.28
CA ILE A 211 -4.73 30.81 0.87
C ILE A 211 -3.58 30.65 -0.08
#